data_11b78bc1ef2d0fe937429e6e10c56905
#
_entry.id   11b78bc1ef2d0fe937429e6e10c56905
#
_cell.length_a   1.000
_cell.length_b   1.000
_cell.length_c   1.000
_cell.angle_alpha   90.00
_cell.angle_beta   90.00
_cell.angle_gamma   90.00
#
_symmetry.space_group_name_H-M   'P 1'
#
loop_
_entity.id
_entity.type
_entity.pdbx_description
1 polymer ?
#
loop_
_entity_poly.entity_id
_entity_poly.type
_entity_poly.pdbx_seq_one_letter_code
_entity_poly.pdbx_strand_id
1 'polypeptide(L)'
;MRILVCISNVPDTTTKVKFTDNNTKFDPTGVQWVINPWDELALTRALELKEDASAGVKSVTVAHVGLADSEPTIRKALAIGADDAIRINQLPIDAYQVAAQLAEAIKAEPYDIIMCGIESSDFNGSTVGSMVAEFLGYPSVSAASGLIIESGAAIITREIDGGKETLSVPTPFVAIVQKGIAKEPRIAAMRGIMQARTKPIKVIEPIAVEPLTELVTFEPPQPRAKCVMVAADNPKQIIELLQNEAKVISVSY
;
A
#
# COMPACT_ATOMS: atom_id res chain seq x y z
N MET A 1 -5.98 13.46 17.87
CA MET A 1 -5.22 13.41 16.61
C MET A 1 -6.14 12.98 15.47
N ARG A 2 -5.81 13.35 14.24
CA ARG A 2 -6.49 12.93 13.00
C ARG A 2 -5.50 12.11 12.17
N ILE A 3 -5.92 10.96 11.68
CA ILE A 3 -5.10 10.09 10.83
C ILE A 3 -5.66 10.10 9.40
N LEU A 4 -4.77 10.27 8.42
CA LEU A 4 -5.06 10.01 7.02
C LEU A 4 -4.38 8.72 6.59
N VAL A 5 -5.11 7.85 5.89
CA VAL A 5 -4.55 6.66 5.26
C VAL A 5 -4.67 6.81 3.74
N CYS A 6 -3.53 6.88 3.06
CA CYS A 6 -3.49 6.84 1.61
C CYS A 6 -3.74 5.41 1.14
N ILE A 7 -4.69 5.21 0.24
CA ILE A 7 -5.04 3.88 -0.28
C ILE A 7 -4.90 3.83 -1.79
N SER A 8 -4.42 2.70 -2.30
CA SER A 8 -4.32 2.41 -3.72
C SER A 8 -5.36 1.37 -4.13
N ASN A 9 -5.90 1.54 -5.34
CA ASN A 9 -6.81 0.60 -5.99
C ASN A 9 -5.98 -0.29 -6.91
N VAL A 10 -5.79 -1.54 -6.54
CA VAL A 10 -4.89 -2.48 -7.25
C VAL A 10 -5.65 -3.72 -7.71
N PRO A 11 -5.18 -4.40 -8.77
CA PRO A 11 -5.69 -5.72 -9.12
C PRO A 11 -5.46 -6.72 -7.97
N ASP A 12 -6.44 -7.57 -7.70
CA ASP A 12 -6.26 -8.69 -6.77
C ASP A 12 -5.03 -9.52 -7.17
N THR A 13 -4.25 -9.97 -6.19
CA THR A 13 -2.99 -10.70 -6.41
C THR A 13 -3.16 -12.04 -7.15
N THR A 14 -4.38 -12.56 -7.24
CA THR A 14 -4.72 -13.76 -8.02
C THR A 14 -5.05 -13.46 -9.49
N THR A 15 -5.03 -12.17 -9.88
CA THR A 15 -5.35 -11.73 -11.24
C THR A 15 -4.36 -12.30 -12.25
N LYS A 16 -4.88 -12.91 -13.32
CA LYS A 16 -4.08 -13.27 -14.48
C LYS A 16 -3.85 -12.03 -15.33
N VAL A 17 -2.68 -11.45 -15.17
CA VAL A 17 -2.29 -10.22 -15.87
C VAL A 17 -2.30 -10.44 -17.39
N LYS A 18 -2.95 -9.56 -18.11
CA LYS A 18 -2.99 -9.49 -19.58
C LYS A 18 -2.75 -8.07 -20.03
N PHE A 19 -2.25 -7.94 -21.26
CA PHE A 19 -1.97 -6.65 -21.87
C PHE A 19 -2.67 -6.52 -23.21
N THR A 20 -3.01 -5.29 -23.59
CA THR A 20 -3.60 -4.92 -24.88
C THR A 20 -2.71 -3.89 -25.58
N ASP A 21 -3.11 -3.47 -26.77
CA ASP A 21 -2.42 -2.43 -27.55
C ASP A 21 -0.91 -2.68 -27.72
N ASN A 22 -0.55 -3.89 -28.16
CA ASN A 22 0.86 -4.31 -28.28
C ASN A 22 1.64 -4.21 -26.98
N ASN A 23 1.02 -4.63 -25.87
CA ASN A 23 1.57 -4.59 -24.51
C ASN A 23 1.85 -3.18 -23.96
N THR A 24 1.19 -2.16 -24.47
CA THR A 24 1.30 -0.81 -23.92
C THR A 24 0.24 -0.50 -22.86
N LYS A 25 -0.80 -1.35 -22.75
CA LYS A 25 -1.88 -1.15 -21.78
C LYS A 25 -2.20 -2.43 -21.02
N PHE A 26 -2.49 -2.27 -19.75
CA PHE A 26 -3.06 -3.33 -18.92
C PHE A 26 -4.52 -3.58 -19.37
N ASP A 27 -4.93 -4.86 -19.45
CA ASP A 27 -6.31 -5.26 -19.73
C ASP A 27 -7.12 -5.37 -18.44
N PRO A 28 -8.03 -4.43 -18.15
CA PRO A 28 -8.82 -4.45 -16.93
C PRO A 28 -10.02 -5.42 -16.98
N THR A 29 -10.23 -6.14 -18.09
CA THR A 29 -11.40 -7.00 -18.31
C THR A 29 -11.44 -8.15 -17.32
N GLY A 30 -12.47 -8.18 -16.47
CA GLY A 30 -12.67 -9.23 -15.47
C GLY A 30 -11.74 -9.14 -14.26
N VAL A 31 -10.98 -8.04 -14.10
CA VAL A 31 -10.11 -7.82 -12.96
C VAL A 31 -10.94 -7.48 -11.73
N GLN A 32 -10.67 -8.16 -10.64
CA GLN A 32 -11.17 -7.78 -9.33
C GLN A 32 -10.22 -6.73 -8.72
N TRP A 33 -10.75 -5.56 -8.43
CA TRP A 33 -10.01 -4.47 -7.80
C TRP A 33 -10.15 -4.52 -6.27
N VAL A 34 -9.05 -4.31 -5.57
CA VAL A 34 -8.99 -4.37 -4.11
C VAL A 34 -8.20 -3.20 -3.54
N ILE A 35 -8.34 -2.93 -2.24
CA ILE A 35 -7.41 -2.05 -1.54
C ILE A 35 -6.05 -2.74 -1.55
N ASN A 36 -4.99 -1.99 -1.84
CA ASN A 36 -3.63 -2.50 -1.74
C ASN A 36 -3.38 -3.14 -0.36
N PRO A 37 -2.81 -4.36 -0.29
CA PRO A 37 -2.65 -5.10 0.97
C PRO A 37 -1.92 -4.33 2.08
N TRP A 38 -0.90 -3.56 1.73
CA TRP A 38 -0.17 -2.74 2.70
C TRP A 38 -1.01 -1.58 3.24
N ASP A 39 -1.85 -0.98 2.40
CA ASP A 39 -2.75 0.10 2.79
C ASP A 39 -3.92 -0.42 3.64
N GLU A 40 -4.36 -1.65 3.41
CA GLU A 40 -5.39 -2.31 4.22
C GLU A 40 -4.87 -2.58 5.65
N LEU A 41 -3.58 -2.94 5.80
CA LEU A 41 -2.91 -3.04 7.10
C LEU A 41 -2.75 -1.67 7.76
N ALA A 42 -2.38 -0.63 6.99
CA ALA A 42 -2.31 0.75 7.47
C ALA A 42 -3.66 1.23 8.03
N LEU A 43 -4.73 1.00 7.27
CA LEU A 43 -6.10 1.34 7.69
C LEU A 43 -6.49 0.58 8.96
N THR A 44 -6.18 -0.71 9.03
CA THR A 44 -6.45 -1.53 10.22
C THR A 44 -5.76 -0.93 11.44
N ARG A 45 -4.47 -0.58 11.34
CA ARG A 45 -3.75 0.02 12.46
C ARG A 45 -4.29 1.38 12.86
N ALA A 46 -4.65 2.22 11.90
CA ALA A 46 -5.27 3.52 12.17
C ALA A 46 -6.57 3.37 12.97
N LEU A 47 -7.38 2.37 12.63
CA LEU A 47 -8.64 2.07 13.34
C LEU A 47 -8.39 1.49 14.74
N GLU A 48 -7.39 0.63 14.92
CA GLU A 48 -6.99 0.13 16.25
C GLU A 48 -6.56 1.30 17.16
N LEU A 49 -5.76 2.24 16.63
CA LEU A 49 -5.37 3.44 17.37
C LEU A 49 -6.57 4.34 17.72
N LYS A 50 -7.58 4.42 16.85
CA LYS A 50 -8.79 5.17 17.14
C LYS A 50 -9.65 4.51 18.21
N GLU A 51 -9.68 3.19 18.27
CA GLU A 51 -10.41 2.41 19.29
C GLU A 51 -9.71 2.44 20.65
N ASP A 52 -8.41 2.70 20.67
CA ASP A 52 -7.66 2.93 21.90
C ASP A 52 -7.90 4.36 22.41
N ALA A 53 -8.71 4.48 23.45
CA ALA A 53 -9.02 5.80 24.04
C ALA A 53 -7.78 6.56 24.51
N SER A 54 -6.70 5.86 24.88
CA SER A 54 -5.45 6.47 25.34
C SER A 54 -4.65 7.11 24.20
N ALA A 55 -4.82 6.65 22.97
CA ALA A 55 -4.16 7.19 21.79
C ALA A 55 -4.71 8.57 21.35
N GLY A 56 -5.91 8.93 21.77
CA GLY A 56 -6.51 10.23 21.49
C GLY A 56 -6.78 10.52 20.01
N VAL A 57 -6.93 9.46 19.19
CA VAL A 57 -7.29 9.58 17.77
C VAL A 57 -8.78 9.86 17.63
N LYS A 58 -9.13 10.95 16.96
CA LYS A 58 -10.51 11.40 16.80
C LYS A 58 -11.16 10.86 15.52
N SER A 59 -10.42 10.80 14.43
CA SER A 59 -10.91 10.38 13.11
C SER A 59 -9.85 9.72 12.27
N VAL A 60 -10.30 8.81 11.40
CA VAL A 60 -9.51 8.15 10.35
C VAL A 60 -10.16 8.45 9.01
N THR A 61 -9.45 9.18 8.16
CA THR A 61 -9.87 9.52 6.80
C THR A 61 -9.04 8.70 5.81
N VAL A 62 -9.65 8.23 4.72
CA VAL A 62 -8.89 7.60 3.62
C VAL A 62 -8.80 8.58 2.45
N ALA A 63 -7.65 8.60 1.77
CA ALA A 63 -7.44 9.39 0.56
C ALA A 63 -6.99 8.48 -0.59
N HIS A 64 -7.52 8.75 -1.79
CA HIS A 64 -7.22 8.02 -3.00
C HIS A 64 -7.12 8.96 -4.20
N VAL A 65 -6.12 8.74 -5.05
CA VAL A 65 -6.01 9.38 -6.36
C VAL A 65 -6.52 8.39 -7.40
N GLY A 66 -7.66 8.71 -8.03
CA GLY A 66 -8.30 7.83 -9.00
C GLY A 66 -9.58 8.40 -9.55
N LEU A 67 -10.03 7.84 -10.66
CA LEU A 67 -11.30 8.20 -11.28
C LEU A 67 -12.50 7.56 -10.55
N ALA A 68 -13.70 7.81 -11.05
CA ALA A 68 -14.94 7.34 -10.40
C ALA A 68 -15.07 5.81 -10.33
N ASP A 69 -14.41 5.07 -11.20
CA ASP A 69 -14.38 3.60 -11.22
C ASP A 69 -13.66 3.00 -10.00
N SER A 70 -12.83 3.77 -9.29
CA SER A 70 -12.18 3.36 -8.04
C SER A 70 -13.08 3.51 -6.80
N GLU A 71 -14.25 4.13 -6.89
CA GLU A 71 -15.15 4.33 -5.74
C GLU A 71 -15.53 3.04 -4.99
N PRO A 72 -15.75 1.88 -5.63
CA PRO A 72 -16.02 0.64 -4.90
C PRO A 72 -14.93 0.28 -3.88
N THR A 73 -13.67 0.51 -4.22
CA THR A 73 -12.52 0.27 -3.33
C THR A 73 -12.51 1.27 -2.16
N ILE A 74 -12.80 2.54 -2.42
CA ILE A 74 -12.96 3.56 -1.36
C ILE A 74 -14.11 3.19 -0.42
N ARG A 75 -15.23 2.72 -0.96
CA ARG A 75 -16.37 2.27 -0.16
C ARG A 75 -16.06 1.05 0.68
N LYS A 76 -15.17 0.17 0.22
CA LYS A 76 -14.66 -0.94 1.03
C LYS A 76 -13.89 -0.40 2.25
N ALA A 77 -13.03 0.61 2.09
CA ALA A 77 -12.32 1.24 3.19
C ALA A 77 -13.28 1.90 4.22
N LEU A 78 -14.33 2.58 3.73
CA LEU A 78 -15.40 3.12 4.59
C LEU A 78 -16.18 2.03 5.33
N ALA A 79 -16.38 0.86 4.68
CA ALA A 79 -17.05 -0.29 5.28
C ALA A 79 -16.20 -0.97 6.37
N ILE A 80 -14.87 -0.98 6.21
CA ILE A 80 -13.90 -1.47 7.20
C ILE A 80 -13.94 -0.60 8.46
N GLY A 81 -14.21 0.70 8.33
CA GLY A 81 -14.40 1.57 9.48
C GLY A 81 -13.90 3.01 9.35
N ALA A 82 -13.33 3.41 8.22
CA ALA A 82 -12.95 4.80 8.00
C ALA A 82 -14.16 5.73 8.19
N ASP A 83 -13.92 6.90 8.77
CA ASP A 83 -14.97 7.90 9.02
C ASP A 83 -15.35 8.60 7.74
N ASP A 84 -14.35 9.08 7.00
CA ASP A 84 -14.48 9.91 5.81
C ASP A 84 -13.58 9.40 4.70
N ALA A 85 -13.87 9.83 3.49
CA ALA A 85 -13.06 9.52 2.33
C ALA A 85 -12.87 10.74 1.41
N ILE A 86 -11.68 10.87 0.87
CA ILE A 86 -11.30 11.86 -0.14
C ILE A 86 -10.90 11.11 -1.41
N ARG A 87 -11.46 11.50 -2.55
CA ARG A 87 -11.03 11.05 -3.87
C ARG A 87 -10.55 12.24 -4.69
N ILE A 88 -9.29 12.22 -5.07
CA ILE A 88 -8.76 13.19 -6.03
C ILE A 88 -9.05 12.66 -7.43
N ASN A 89 -9.79 13.44 -8.24
CA ASN A 89 -10.35 13.02 -9.52
C ASN A 89 -9.30 13.05 -10.66
N GLN A 90 -8.25 12.24 -10.52
CA GLN A 90 -7.10 12.17 -11.43
C GLN A 90 -6.78 10.72 -11.78
N LEU A 91 -6.53 10.45 -13.07
CA LEU A 91 -5.91 9.18 -13.47
C LEU A 91 -4.46 9.14 -12.94
N PRO A 92 -4.10 8.18 -12.11
CA PRO A 92 -2.72 8.05 -11.63
C PRO A 92 -1.82 7.62 -12.79
N ILE A 93 -0.74 8.37 -13.05
CA ILE A 93 0.23 8.08 -14.11
C ILE A 93 1.54 7.62 -13.50
N ASP A 94 2.07 8.38 -12.53
CA ASP A 94 3.30 8.02 -11.83
C ASP A 94 3.26 8.41 -10.35
N ALA A 95 4.24 7.95 -9.59
CA ALA A 95 4.33 8.18 -8.16
C ALA A 95 4.47 9.66 -7.79
N TYR A 96 5.16 10.44 -8.63
CA TYR A 96 5.36 11.87 -8.41
C TYR A 96 4.04 12.64 -8.50
N GLN A 97 3.28 12.41 -9.57
CA GLN A 97 1.97 13.02 -9.75
C GLN A 97 1.01 12.65 -8.61
N VAL A 98 0.94 11.35 -8.26
CA VAL A 98 0.08 10.87 -7.17
C VAL A 98 0.47 11.52 -5.85
N ALA A 99 1.75 11.58 -5.52
CA ALA A 99 2.22 12.18 -4.27
C ALA A 99 1.94 13.69 -4.20
N ALA A 100 2.09 14.41 -5.30
CA ALA A 100 1.78 15.84 -5.37
C ALA A 100 0.28 16.12 -5.16
N GLN A 101 -0.60 15.31 -5.75
CA GLN A 101 -2.05 15.40 -5.55
C GLN A 101 -2.45 15.14 -4.09
N LEU A 102 -1.90 14.08 -3.48
CA LEU A 102 -2.13 13.77 -2.07
C LEU A 102 -1.62 14.87 -1.15
N ALA A 103 -0.42 15.38 -1.38
CA ALA A 103 0.17 16.43 -0.56
C ALA A 103 -0.67 17.72 -0.61
N GLU A 104 -1.21 18.09 -1.77
CA GLU A 104 -2.07 19.28 -1.87
C GLU A 104 -3.38 19.11 -1.12
N ALA A 105 -4.01 17.94 -1.21
CA ALA A 105 -5.20 17.63 -0.44
C ALA A 105 -4.94 17.68 1.09
N ILE A 106 -3.76 17.21 1.53
CA ILE A 106 -3.33 17.23 2.93
C ILE A 106 -3.03 18.66 3.40
N LYS A 107 -2.40 19.50 2.57
CA LYS A 107 -2.18 20.92 2.90
C LYS A 107 -3.48 21.68 3.11
N ALA A 108 -4.49 21.39 2.31
CA ALA A 108 -5.82 22.00 2.44
C ALA A 108 -6.54 21.55 3.73
N GLU A 109 -6.29 20.35 4.20
CA GLU A 109 -6.88 19.77 5.40
C GLU A 109 -5.83 18.95 6.17
N PRO A 110 -5.05 19.57 7.08
CA PRO A 110 -3.93 18.92 7.74
C PRO A 110 -4.31 17.76 8.67
N TYR A 111 -3.43 16.75 8.72
CA TYR A 111 -3.53 15.57 9.57
C TYR A 111 -2.27 15.44 10.43
N ASP A 112 -2.44 14.80 11.61
CA ASP A 112 -1.33 14.60 12.54
C ASP A 112 -0.45 13.41 12.12
N ILE A 113 -1.07 12.37 11.54
CA ILE A 113 -0.39 11.17 11.07
C ILE A 113 -0.90 10.84 9.65
N ILE A 114 0.01 10.70 8.71
CA ILE A 114 -0.28 10.19 7.37
C ILE A 114 0.30 8.77 7.29
N MET A 115 -0.49 7.80 6.87
CA MET A 115 -0.06 6.41 6.72
C MET A 115 -0.15 6.01 5.25
N CYS A 116 0.93 5.49 4.70
CA CYS A 116 1.00 4.95 3.35
C CYS A 116 1.55 3.52 3.42
N GLY A 117 1.04 2.60 2.64
CA GLY A 117 1.70 1.32 2.41
C GLY A 117 3.11 1.50 1.84
N ILE A 118 4.01 0.59 2.13
CA ILE A 118 5.40 0.67 1.66
C ILE A 118 5.46 0.68 0.13
N GLU A 119 4.54 -0.02 -0.51
CA GLU A 119 4.43 -0.09 -1.97
C GLU A 119 3.01 -0.49 -2.39
N SER A 120 2.68 -0.32 -3.66
CA SER A 120 1.50 -0.93 -4.26
C SER A 120 1.86 -2.28 -4.88
N SER A 121 0.98 -3.27 -4.79
CA SER A 121 1.25 -4.64 -5.26
C SER A 121 1.31 -4.78 -6.78
N ASP A 122 0.91 -3.74 -7.52
CA ASP A 122 0.94 -3.68 -8.98
C ASP A 122 2.24 -3.07 -9.53
N PHE A 123 2.74 -1.98 -8.92
CA PHE A 123 3.94 -1.27 -9.39
C PHE A 123 5.19 -1.49 -8.53
N ASN A 124 5.05 -1.83 -7.25
CA ASN A 124 6.15 -2.04 -6.30
C ASN A 124 7.18 -0.90 -6.26
N GLY A 125 6.74 0.33 -6.48
CA GLY A 125 7.62 1.50 -6.63
C GLY A 125 8.21 2.03 -5.33
N SER A 126 7.58 1.79 -4.18
CA SER A 126 8.02 2.18 -2.82
C SER A 126 8.36 3.67 -2.64
N THR A 127 7.76 4.57 -3.42
CA THR A 127 8.18 5.99 -3.48
C THR A 127 7.11 6.99 -3.03
N VAL A 128 5.82 6.67 -3.19
CA VAL A 128 4.72 7.64 -2.95
C VAL A 128 4.76 8.22 -1.54
N GLY A 129 4.88 7.39 -0.50
CA GLY A 129 4.88 7.85 0.88
C GLY A 129 6.04 8.82 1.19
N SER A 130 7.25 8.53 0.67
CA SER A 130 8.42 9.40 0.84
C SER A 130 8.27 10.72 0.11
N MET A 131 7.70 10.70 -1.11
CA MET A 131 7.42 11.91 -1.88
C MET A 131 6.34 12.78 -1.22
N VAL A 132 5.29 12.18 -0.66
CA VAL A 132 4.28 12.91 0.11
C VAL A 132 4.92 13.61 1.30
N ALA A 133 5.81 12.94 2.03
CA ALA A 133 6.50 13.52 3.17
C ALA A 133 7.34 14.73 2.74
N GLU A 134 8.10 14.61 1.66
CA GLU A 134 8.94 15.70 1.12
C GLU A 134 8.10 16.89 0.66
N PHE A 135 7.01 16.67 -0.07
CA PHE A 135 6.10 17.74 -0.50
C PHE A 135 5.43 18.48 0.68
N LEU A 136 5.28 17.81 1.81
CA LEU A 136 4.71 18.40 3.03
C LEU A 136 5.76 19.01 3.94
N GLY A 137 7.05 18.69 3.75
CA GLY A 137 8.12 19.03 4.69
C GLY A 137 7.98 18.29 6.02
N TYR A 138 7.38 17.09 6.04
CA TYR A 138 7.17 16.30 7.23
C TYR A 138 8.24 15.21 7.38
N PRO A 139 8.65 14.88 8.62
CA PRO A 139 9.46 13.70 8.83
C PRO A 139 8.73 12.45 8.38
N SER A 140 9.46 11.47 7.86
CA SER A 140 8.92 10.17 7.47
C SER A 140 9.68 9.02 8.12
N VAL A 141 8.95 7.93 8.41
CA VAL A 141 9.53 6.68 8.89
C VAL A 141 9.14 5.57 7.94
N SER A 142 10.12 5.00 7.24
CA SER A 142 9.92 3.87 6.32
C SER A 142 10.00 2.54 7.05
N ALA A 143 9.44 1.48 6.42
CA ALA A 143 9.43 0.12 6.93
C ALA A 143 8.82 0.00 8.35
N ALA A 144 7.82 0.84 8.66
CA ALA A 144 7.16 0.84 9.96
C ALA A 144 6.36 -0.45 10.16
N SER A 145 6.79 -1.26 11.13
CA SER A 145 6.15 -2.52 11.51
C SER A 145 5.42 -2.44 12.87
N GLY A 146 5.44 -1.28 13.52
CA GLY A 146 4.70 -0.99 14.74
C GLY A 146 4.52 0.51 14.92
N LEU A 147 3.38 0.93 15.46
CA LEU A 147 3.06 2.31 15.80
C LEU A 147 2.13 2.32 17.00
N ILE A 148 2.56 2.93 18.07
CA ILE A 148 1.74 3.19 19.26
C ILE A 148 1.79 4.67 19.61
N ILE A 149 0.82 5.15 20.37
CA ILE A 149 0.80 6.50 20.90
C ILE A 149 0.93 6.42 22.41
N GLU A 150 2.00 6.98 22.95
CA GLU A 150 2.26 7.05 24.38
C GLU A 150 2.44 8.50 24.82
N SER A 151 1.66 8.93 25.80
CA SER A 151 1.75 10.30 26.35
C SER A 151 1.71 11.41 25.28
N GLY A 152 0.98 11.18 24.18
CA GLY A 152 0.86 12.11 23.07
C GLY A 152 1.99 12.06 22.04
N ALA A 153 3.01 11.23 22.23
CA ALA A 153 4.09 10.99 21.28
C ALA A 153 3.84 9.71 20.46
N ALA A 154 4.21 9.74 19.19
CA ALA A 154 4.19 8.56 18.33
C ALA A 154 5.48 7.77 18.51
N ILE A 155 5.35 6.51 18.91
CA ILE A 155 6.46 5.57 19.02
C ILE A 155 6.34 4.55 17.88
N ILE A 156 7.33 4.54 17.00
CA ILE A 156 7.33 3.72 15.80
C ILE A 156 8.45 2.69 15.89
N THR A 157 8.11 1.43 15.64
CA THR A 157 9.08 0.37 15.41
C THR A 157 9.22 0.17 13.91
N ARG A 158 10.44 0.23 13.41
CA ARG A 158 10.76 -0.04 12.00
C ARG A 158 11.75 -1.19 11.87
N GLU A 159 11.72 -1.86 10.74
CA GLU A 159 12.70 -2.90 10.41
C GLU A 159 13.88 -2.30 9.66
N ILE A 160 15.08 -2.70 10.07
CA ILE A 160 16.35 -2.30 9.47
C ILE A 160 17.21 -3.54 9.25
N ASP A 161 18.26 -3.42 8.46
CA ASP A 161 19.23 -4.51 8.30
C ASP A 161 19.84 -4.88 9.64
N GLY A 162 19.68 -6.16 10.00
CA GLY A 162 20.19 -6.72 11.25
C GLY A 162 19.29 -6.57 12.47
N GLY A 163 18.08 -5.96 12.34
CA GLY A 163 17.20 -5.88 13.51
C GLY A 163 16.02 -4.91 13.36
N LYS A 164 15.65 -4.33 14.50
CA LYS A 164 14.57 -3.34 14.60
C LYS A 164 15.06 -2.09 15.32
N GLU A 165 14.52 -0.97 14.92
CA GLU A 165 14.74 0.33 15.54
C GLU A 165 13.42 0.88 16.08
N THR A 166 13.46 1.51 17.25
CA THR A 166 12.30 2.20 17.81
C THR A 166 12.58 3.68 17.89
N LEU A 167 11.68 4.48 17.32
CA LEU A 167 11.80 5.92 17.18
C LEU A 167 10.64 6.62 17.88
N SER A 168 10.91 7.73 18.56
CA SER A 168 9.90 8.69 18.98
C SER A 168 9.81 9.80 17.93
N VAL A 169 8.65 10.00 17.35
CA VAL A 169 8.47 10.91 16.22
C VAL A 169 7.44 11.98 16.57
N PRO A 170 7.77 13.27 16.40
CA PRO A 170 6.79 14.33 16.62
C PRO A 170 5.75 14.35 15.50
N THR A 171 4.53 14.74 15.83
CA THR A 171 3.49 15.01 14.83
C THR A 171 3.65 16.44 14.27
N PRO A 172 3.31 16.71 12.99
CA PRO A 172 2.84 15.73 11.99
C PRO A 172 3.99 14.93 11.36
N PHE A 173 3.70 13.70 10.92
CA PHE A 173 4.67 12.84 10.21
C PHE A 173 3.99 11.87 9.24
N VAL A 174 4.79 11.23 8.37
CA VAL A 174 4.37 10.18 7.45
C VAL A 174 4.94 8.83 7.89
N ALA A 175 4.07 7.86 8.15
CA ALA A 175 4.44 6.46 8.40
C ALA A 175 4.29 5.66 7.10
N ILE A 176 5.39 5.09 6.61
CA ILE A 176 5.41 4.21 5.45
C ILE A 176 5.44 2.79 5.99
N VAL A 177 4.28 2.14 5.96
CA VAL A 177 4.02 0.93 6.74
C VAL A 177 4.23 -0.35 5.95
N GLN A 178 4.65 -1.38 6.65
CA GLN A 178 4.79 -2.72 6.11
C GLN A 178 4.13 -3.77 6.99
N LYS A 179 4.28 -5.04 6.63
CA LYS A 179 3.81 -6.18 7.40
C LYS A 179 4.31 -6.12 8.86
N GLY A 180 3.42 -6.40 9.79
CA GLY A 180 3.69 -6.28 11.23
C GLY A 180 3.01 -5.07 11.86
N ILE A 181 2.67 -4.02 11.09
CA ILE A 181 1.98 -2.82 11.60
C ILE A 181 0.62 -3.15 12.22
N ALA A 182 -0.08 -4.11 11.64
CA ALA A 182 -1.25 -4.77 12.19
C ALA A 182 -1.10 -6.28 12.02
N LYS A 183 -1.80 -7.07 12.87
CA LYS A 183 -1.70 -8.53 12.84
C LYS A 183 -2.33 -9.11 11.58
N GLU A 184 -3.54 -8.68 11.28
CA GLU A 184 -4.34 -9.13 10.13
C GLU A 184 -5.20 -7.96 9.61
N PRO A 185 -5.50 -7.90 8.31
CA PRO A 185 -6.44 -6.91 7.78
C PRO A 185 -7.81 -7.05 8.42
N ARG A 186 -8.44 -5.93 8.72
CA ARG A 186 -9.80 -5.90 9.28
C ARG A 186 -10.83 -6.20 8.19
N ILE A 187 -11.76 -7.09 8.50
CA ILE A 187 -12.86 -7.45 7.62
C ILE A 187 -14.05 -6.53 7.88
N ALA A 188 -14.67 -6.03 6.80
CA ALA A 188 -15.87 -5.19 6.91
C ALA A 188 -17.06 -6.00 7.45
N ALA A 189 -17.66 -5.52 8.55
CA ALA A 189 -18.91 -6.10 9.06
C ALA A 189 -20.12 -5.67 8.21
N MET A 190 -21.19 -6.44 8.20
CA MET A 190 -22.41 -6.14 7.43
C MET A 190 -22.97 -4.75 7.73
N ARG A 191 -22.96 -4.33 8.99
CA ARG A 191 -23.37 -2.96 9.39
C ARG A 191 -22.50 -1.89 8.74
N GLY A 192 -21.17 -2.11 8.70
CA GLY A 192 -20.21 -1.21 8.05
C GLY A 192 -20.48 -1.09 6.55
N ILE A 193 -20.76 -2.21 5.88
CA ILE A 193 -21.11 -2.24 4.45
C ILE A 193 -22.36 -1.42 4.17
N MET A 194 -23.39 -1.56 4.99
CA MET A 194 -24.63 -0.79 4.84
C MET A 194 -24.39 0.71 5.05
N GLN A 195 -23.64 1.08 6.09
CA GLN A 195 -23.33 2.48 6.39
C GLN A 195 -22.44 3.13 5.31
N ALA A 196 -21.47 2.38 4.76
CA ALA A 196 -20.57 2.89 3.72
C ALA A 196 -21.31 3.31 2.44
N ARG A 197 -22.49 2.75 2.16
CA ARG A 197 -23.29 3.12 0.97
C ARG A 197 -23.74 4.57 0.96
N THR A 198 -23.99 5.13 2.14
CA THR A 198 -24.53 6.50 2.32
C THR A 198 -23.47 7.50 2.79
N LYS A 199 -22.29 7.03 3.23
CA LYS A 199 -21.20 7.94 3.61
C LYS A 199 -20.76 8.78 2.40
N PRO A 200 -20.60 10.10 2.55
CA PRO A 200 -20.10 10.95 1.47
C PRO A 200 -18.63 10.62 1.14
N ILE A 201 -18.29 10.69 -0.14
CA ILE A 201 -16.91 10.71 -0.61
C ILE A 201 -16.67 12.14 -1.09
N LYS A 202 -15.75 12.85 -0.46
CA LYS A 202 -15.33 14.18 -0.87
C LYS A 202 -14.51 14.07 -2.14
N VAL A 203 -15.05 14.54 -3.26
CA VAL A 203 -14.32 14.58 -4.54
C VAL A 203 -13.59 15.91 -4.64
N ILE A 204 -12.30 15.86 -4.93
CA ILE A 204 -11.43 17.04 -5.12
C ILE A 204 -10.93 17.03 -6.57
N GLU A 205 -11.00 18.18 -7.23
CA GLU A 205 -10.40 18.35 -8.55
C GLU A 205 -8.87 18.40 -8.43
N PRO A 206 -8.16 17.80 -9.40
CA PRO A 206 -6.71 17.71 -9.35
C PRO A 206 -6.04 19.06 -9.59
N ILE A 207 -4.85 19.24 -9.05
CA ILE A 207 -3.95 20.32 -9.46
C ILE A 207 -3.20 19.94 -10.74
N ALA A 208 -2.76 20.94 -11.50
CA ALA A 208 -1.95 20.72 -12.70
C ALA A 208 -0.52 20.28 -12.30
N VAL A 209 -0.22 19.01 -12.48
CA VAL A 209 1.11 18.42 -12.25
C VAL A 209 1.43 17.48 -13.41
N GLU A 210 2.52 17.76 -14.11
CA GLU A 210 3.02 16.88 -15.15
C GLU A 210 3.71 15.66 -14.55
N PRO A 211 3.45 14.44 -15.05
CA PRO A 211 4.16 13.24 -14.63
C PRO A 211 5.64 13.32 -15.05
N LEU A 212 6.51 12.71 -14.27
CA LEU A 212 7.96 12.66 -14.55
C LEU A 212 8.38 11.38 -15.28
N THR A 213 7.51 10.37 -15.31
CA THR A 213 7.79 9.09 -15.96
C THR A 213 6.62 8.68 -16.86
N GLU A 214 6.93 7.90 -17.87
CA GLU A 214 5.98 7.35 -18.83
C GLU A 214 6.11 5.84 -18.90
N LEU A 215 4.97 5.15 -18.90
CA LEU A 215 4.91 3.72 -19.13
C LEU A 215 4.98 3.43 -20.63
N VAL A 216 6.08 2.83 -21.09
CA VAL A 216 6.32 2.57 -22.52
C VAL A 216 5.74 1.22 -22.94
N THR A 217 6.03 0.15 -22.21
CA THR A 217 5.57 -1.21 -22.53
C THR A 217 5.63 -2.13 -21.34
N PHE A 218 4.83 -3.17 -21.36
CA PHE A 218 4.87 -4.28 -20.41
C PHE A 218 5.51 -5.49 -21.04
N GLU A 219 6.35 -6.18 -20.32
CA GLU A 219 6.94 -7.45 -20.72
C GLU A 219 6.56 -8.53 -19.73
N PRO A 220 5.85 -9.61 -20.17
CA PRO A 220 5.59 -10.71 -19.28
C PRO A 220 6.90 -11.43 -18.95
N PRO A 221 7.04 -11.98 -17.73
CA PRO A 221 8.23 -12.74 -17.38
C PRO A 221 8.38 -13.97 -18.28
N GLN A 222 9.61 -14.36 -18.54
CA GLN A 222 9.90 -15.58 -19.30
C GLN A 222 9.22 -16.79 -18.64
N PRO A 223 8.56 -17.66 -19.43
CA PRO A 223 7.96 -18.88 -18.89
C PRO A 223 9.02 -19.70 -18.15
N ARG A 224 8.66 -20.17 -16.96
CA ARG A 224 9.55 -21.10 -16.25
C ARG A 224 9.77 -22.38 -17.06
N ALA A 225 10.98 -22.89 -17.04
CA ALA A 225 11.29 -24.20 -17.62
C ALA A 225 10.41 -25.29 -17.01
N LYS A 226 10.21 -26.38 -17.74
CA LYS A 226 9.45 -27.53 -17.25
C LYS A 226 10.06 -28.03 -15.94
N CYS A 227 9.19 -28.25 -14.95
CA CYS A 227 9.62 -28.79 -13.67
C CYS A 227 10.15 -30.23 -13.86
N VAL A 228 11.34 -30.50 -13.32
CA VAL A 228 11.91 -31.84 -13.26
C VAL A 228 11.50 -32.45 -11.93
N MET A 229 10.69 -33.52 -12.00
CA MET A 229 10.25 -34.26 -10.82
C MET A 229 11.25 -35.39 -10.53
N VAL A 230 11.71 -35.45 -9.28
CA VAL A 230 12.61 -36.50 -8.79
C VAL A 230 11.83 -37.41 -7.83
N ALA A 231 12.06 -38.71 -7.88
CA ALA A 231 11.42 -39.65 -6.98
C ALA A 231 11.79 -39.37 -5.52
N ALA A 232 10.82 -39.48 -4.61
CA ALA A 232 10.99 -39.12 -3.21
C ALA A 232 12.06 -39.97 -2.48
N ASP A 233 12.33 -41.16 -2.96
CA ASP A 233 13.33 -42.09 -2.45
C ASP A 233 14.75 -41.84 -2.99
N ASN A 234 14.91 -40.89 -3.92
CA ASN A 234 16.22 -40.57 -4.52
C ASN A 234 16.64 -39.10 -4.32
N PRO A 235 16.89 -38.63 -3.09
CA PRO A 235 17.31 -37.26 -2.83
C PRO A 235 18.68 -36.89 -3.42
N LYS A 236 19.55 -37.89 -3.66
CA LYS A 236 20.87 -37.68 -4.28
C LYS A 236 20.76 -37.07 -5.68
N GLN A 237 19.79 -37.52 -6.46
CA GLN A 237 19.54 -36.98 -7.80
C GLN A 237 19.22 -35.48 -7.77
N ILE A 238 18.51 -34.98 -6.75
CA ILE A 238 18.24 -33.55 -6.61
C ILE A 238 19.57 -32.79 -6.45
N ILE A 239 20.46 -33.30 -5.60
CA ILE A 239 21.78 -32.67 -5.36
C ILE A 239 22.58 -32.64 -6.67
N GLU A 240 22.62 -33.76 -7.40
CA GLU A 240 23.32 -33.84 -8.70
C GLU A 240 22.77 -32.85 -9.72
N LEU A 241 21.43 -32.72 -9.83
CA LEU A 241 20.79 -31.76 -10.72
C LEU A 241 21.09 -30.31 -10.32
N LEU A 242 21.06 -30.00 -9.02
CA LEU A 242 21.38 -28.67 -8.52
C LEU A 242 22.86 -28.29 -8.71
N GLN A 243 23.77 -29.28 -8.64
CA GLN A 243 25.19 -29.05 -8.87
C GLN A 243 25.58 -28.98 -10.36
N ASN A 244 25.09 -29.92 -11.17
CA ASN A 244 25.57 -30.10 -12.53
C ASN A 244 24.74 -29.34 -13.59
N GLU A 245 23.41 -29.28 -13.41
CA GLU A 245 22.51 -28.60 -14.35
C GLU A 245 22.22 -27.17 -13.93
N ALA A 246 21.67 -26.98 -12.72
CA ALA A 246 21.28 -25.67 -12.23
C ALA A 246 22.48 -24.83 -11.75
N LYS A 247 23.60 -25.47 -11.36
CA LYS A 247 24.85 -24.83 -10.89
C LYS A 247 24.63 -23.82 -9.73
N VAL A 248 23.65 -24.10 -8.86
CA VAL A 248 23.31 -23.26 -7.71
C VAL A 248 23.93 -23.72 -6.41
N ILE A 249 24.53 -24.93 -6.39
CA ILE A 249 25.25 -25.48 -5.25
C ILE A 249 26.69 -25.76 -5.69
N SER A 250 27.66 -25.11 -5.04
CA SER A 250 29.09 -25.44 -5.19
C SER A 250 29.50 -26.45 -4.14
N VAL A 251 30.27 -27.48 -4.51
CA VAL A 251 30.95 -28.35 -3.55
C VAL A 251 32.20 -27.61 -3.10
N SER A 252 32.19 -27.08 -1.89
CA SER A 252 33.43 -26.66 -1.23
C SER A 252 34.12 -27.92 -0.73
N TYR A 253 35.28 -28.29 -1.31
CA TYR A 253 36.17 -29.28 -0.76
C TYR A 253 37.00 -28.68 0.37
#